data_7c801b7b1677856ad56a2ad4579bd1d2
#
_entry.id   7c801b7b1677856ad56a2ad4579bd1d2
#
_cell.length_a   1.000
_cell.length_b   1.000
_cell.length_c   1.000
_cell.angle_alpha   90.00
_cell.angle_beta   90.00
_cell.angle_gamma   90.00
#
_symmetry.space_group_name_H-M   'P 1'
#
loop_
_entity.id
_entity.type
_entity.pdbx_description
1 polymer ?
#
loop_
_entity_poly.entity_id
_entity_poly.type
_entity_poly.pdbx_seq_one_letter_code
_entity_poly.pdbx_strand_id
1 'polypeptide(L)'
;YEHNYPHCWRTDTPIIYKAISSWYVEVTKIRSRLQEINQEINWVPDHVKDGRFGQWLAGARDWSISRNRFWGSPIPVWVSDNPDYPRTDVYGSLDELEADFGVRPDDLHRPFIDDLTRPNPDDPSGNSTMRRVPEVLDCWFESGSMPFAQVHYPFENKQWFEEHFPADFIVEYINQTRGWFYTLH
;
A
#
# COMPACT_ATOMS: atom_id res chain seq x y z
N TYR A 1 36.03 16.20 -11.72
CA TYR A 1 35.33 15.06 -12.33
C TYR A 1 33.96 15.51 -12.83
N GLU A 2 33.73 15.39 -14.11
CA GLU A 2 32.50 15.80 -14.75
C GLU A 2 31.61 14.57 -14.96
N HIS A 3 30.36 14.63 -14.50
CA HIS A 3 29.40 13.53 -14.62
C HIS A 3 27.96 14.06 -14.71
N ASN A 4 27.03 13.24 -15.21
CA ASN A 4 25.62 13.56 -15.24
C ASN A 4 25.06 13.55 -13.81
N TYR A 5 24.24 14.55 -13.48
CA TYR A 5 23.56 14.66 -12.22
C TYR A 5 22.04 14.63 -12.40
N PRO A 6 21.27 13.87 -11.61
CA PRO A 6 19.84 13.77 -11.79
C PRO A 6 19.12 15.05 -11.35
N HIS A 7 18.20 15.51 -12.20
CA HIS A 7 17.34 16.66 -11.94
C HIS A 7 15.87 16.27 -11.94
N CYS A 8 15.05 17.01 -11.21
CA CYS A 8 13.60 16.84 -11.21
C CYS A 8 13.03 17.16 -12.60
N TRP A 9 12.34 16.22 -13.20
CA TRP A 9 11.77 16.39 -14.54
C TRP A 9 10.69 17.48 -14.65
N ARG A 10 10.14 17.94 -13.52
CA ARG A 10 9.12 19.01 -13.48
C ARG A 10 9.73 20.40 -13.28
N THR A 11 10.75 20.52 -12.45
CA THR A 11 11.30 21.80 -11.98
C THR A 11 12.73 22.04 -12.42
N ASP A 12 13.36 21.05 -13.02
CA ASP A 12 14.80 21.05 -13.42
C ASP A 12 15.76 21.34 -12.25
N THR A 13 15.29 21.23 -11.02
CA THR A 13 16.15 21.38 -9.84
C THR A 13 16.95 20.13 -9.55
N PRO A 14 18.20 20.23 -9.10
CA PRO A 14 18.98 19.06 -8.65
C PRO A 14 18.25 18.30 -7.54
N ILE A 15 18.24 16.98 -7.62
CA ILE A 15 17.66 16.13 -6.58
C ILE A 15 18.74 15.57 -5.68
N ILE A 16 18.39 15.29 -4.42
CA ILE A 16 19.30 14.73 -3.41
C ILE A 16 18.71 13.45 -2.80
N TYR A 17 19.56 12.59 -2.30
CA TYR A 17 19.16 11.52 -1.42
C TYR A 17 18.85 12.07 -0.02
N LYS A 18 17.68 11.80 0.50
CA LYS A 18 17.23 12.21 1.83
C LYS A 18 16.52 11.05 2.51
N ALA A 19 16.89 10.78 3.75
CA ALA A 19 16.14 9.85 4.60
C ALA A 19 14.80 10.52 4.99
N ILE A 20 13.70 9.81 4.77
CA ILE A 20 12.35 10.21 5.18
C ILE A 20 11.67 9.03 5.87
N SER A 21 10.75 9.33 6.77
CA SER A 21 9.87 8.31 7.34
C SER A 21 8.97 7.73 6.23
N SER A 22 8.72 6.43 6.28
CA SER A 22 7.92 5.75 5.27
C SER A 22 7.24 4.53 5.91
N TRP A 23 6.05 4.21 5.41
CA TRP A 23 5.35 2.99 5.78
C TRP A 23 5.78 1.85 4.86
N TYR A 24 6.01 0.67 5.44
CA TYR A 24 6.52 -0.48 4.72
C TYR A 24 5.64 -1.71 4.91
N VAL A 25 5.51 -2.49 3.85
CA VAL A 25 5.12 -3.90 3.93
C VAL A 25 6.41 -4.73 4.07
N GLU A 26 6.52 -5.56 5.10
CA GLU A 26 7.68 -6.41 5.35
C GLU A 26 7.64 -7.65 4.45
N VAL A 27 7.82 -7.43 3.14
CA VAL A 27 7.77 -8.45 2.09
C VAL A 27 8.80 -9.56 2.34
N THR A 28 9.91 -9.23 3.00
CA THR A 28 10.94 -10.21 3.34
C THR A 28 10.43 -11.36 4.20
N LYS A 29 9.40 -11.14 5.03
CA LYS A 29 8.76 -12.19 5.85
C LYS A 29 7.99 -13.23 5.01
N ILE A 30 7.43 -12.81 3.90
CA ILE A 30 6.59 -13.67 3.02
C ILE A 30 7.33 -14.13 1.77
N ARG A 31 8.60 -13.77 1.61
CA ARG A 31 9.41 -14.08 0.42
C ARG A 31 9.38 -15.56 0.03
N SER A 32 9.55 -16.45 1.01
CA SER A 32 9.52 -17.90 0.75
C SER A 32 8.15 -18.35 0.23
N ARG A 33 7.07 -17.77 0.77
CA ARG A 33 5.72 -18.07 0.29
C ARG A 33 5.49 -17.56 -1.13
N LEU A 34 5.98 -16.37 -1.46
CA LEU A 34 5.92 -15.85 -2.83
C LEU A 34 6.62 -16.79 -3.84
N GLN A 35 7.80 -17.31 -3.47
CA GLN A 35 8.52 -18.26 -4.32
C GLN A 35 7.77 -19.59 -4.48
N GLU A 36 7.14 -20.06 -3.41
CA GLU A 36 6.34 -21.30 -3.41
C GLU A 36 5.13 -21.19 -4.35
N ILE A 37 4.28 -20.15 -4.15
CA ILE A 37 3.06 -19.99 -4.96
C ILE A 37 3.37 -19.67 -6.43
N ASN A 38 4.51 -19.07 -6.74
CA ASN A 38 4.95 -18.91 -8.13
C ASN A 38 5.06 -20.24 -8.88
N GLN A 39 5.33 -21.34 -8.18
CA GLN A 39 5.42 -22.67 -8.83
C GLN A 39 4.05 -23.19 -9.28
N GLU A 40 2.97 -22.70 -8.71
CA GLU A 40 1.61 -23.05 -9.09
C GLU A 40 1.15 -22.33 -10.38
N ILE A 41 1.85 -21.28 -10.79
CA ILE A 41 1.51 -20.49 -11.99
C ILE A 41 2.03 -21.18 -13.26
N ASN A 42 1.17 -21.29 -14.26
CA ASN A 42 1.56 -21.74 -15.60
C ASN A 42 2.06 -20.55 -16.44
N TRP A 43 3.36 -20.31 -16.40
CA TRP A 43 4.00 -19.24 -17.17
C TRP A 43 4.14 -19.58 -18.65
N VAL A 44 3.81 -18.63 -19.52
CA VAL A 44 4.06 -18.72 -20.95
C VAL A 44 4.80 -17.45 -21.39
N PRO A 45 6.07 -17.53 -21.78
CA PRO A 45 6.92 -18.73 -21.86
C PRO A 45 7.40 -19.22 -20.47
N ASP A 46 7.57 -20.52 -20.33
CA ASP A 46 7.86 -21.22 -19.07
C ASP A 46 9.14 -20.73 -18.36
N HIS A 47 10.18 -20.36 -19.11
CA HIS A 47 11.44 -19.88 -18.53
C HIS A 47 11.31 -18.62 -17.67
N VAL A 48 10.19 -17.90 -17.75
CA VAL A 48 9.92 -16.71 -16.91
C VAL A 48 9.73 -17.12 -15.44
N LYS A 49 9.16 -18.30 -15.19
CA LYS A 49 8.87 -18.83 -13.85
C LYS A 49 10.07 -18.77 -12.90
N ASP A 50 11.14 -19.46 -13.25
CA ASP A 50 12.36 -19.57 -12.45
C ASP A 50 13.42 -18.53 -12.85
N GLY A 51 13.28 -18.00 -14.06
CA GLY A 51 14.16 -16.96 -14.61
C GLY A 51 13.78 -15.57 -14.08
N ARG A 52 13.25 -14.72 -14.97
CA ARG A 52 13.03 -13.30 -14.69
C ARG A 52 12.14 -13.04 -13.47
N PHE A 53 11.04 -13.76 -13.31
CA PHE A 53 10.12 -13.56 -12.20
C PHE A 53 10.63 -14.24 -10.92
N GLY A 54 11.02 -15.51 -10.98
CA GLY A 54 11.54 -16.24 -9.82
C GLY A 54 12.77 -15.58 -9.19
N GLN A 55 13.72 -15.09 -10.01
CA GLN A 55 14.89 -14.36 -9.53
C GLN A 55 14.50 -13.02 -8.88
N TRP A 56 13.47 -12.35 -9.40
CA TRP A 56 12.95 -11.13 -8.79
C TRP A 56 12.33 -11.40 -7.41
N LEU A 57 11.53 -12.46 -7.28
CA LEU A 57 10.95 -12.89 -6.00
C LEU A 57 12.05 -13.28 -4.99
N ALA A 58 13.08 -13.99 -5.42
CA ALA A 58 14.20 -14.36 -4.56
C ALA A 58 14.93 -13.15 -4.00
N GLY A 59 14.99 -12.05 -4.76
CA GLY A 59 15.59 -10.78 -4.36
C GLY A 59 14.61 -9.78 -3.76
N ALA A 60 13.35 -10.14 -3.50
CA ALA A 60 12.32 -9.23 -3.01
C ALA A 60 12.74 -8.55 -1.70
N ARG A 61 12.50 -7.24 -1.63
CA ARG A 61 12.80 -6.38 -0.48
C ARG A 61 11.50 -5.84 0.12
N ASP A 62 11.60 -5.32 1.34
CA ASP A 62 10.49 -4.62 1.95
C ASP A 62 10.06 -3.45 1.09
N TRP A 63 8.75 -3.29 0.97
CA TRP A 63 8.14 -2.35 0.05
C TRP A 63 7.66 -1.10 0.78
N SER A 64 8.25 0.05 0.45
CA SER A 64 7.75 1.35 0.90
C SER A 64 6.46 1.67 0.15
N ILE A 65 5.34 1.65 0.85
CA ILE A 65 4.00 1.86 0.29
C ILE A 65 3.48 3.29 0.42
N SER A 66 4.14 4.14 1.20
CA SER A 66 3.71 5.52 1.38
C SER A 66 4.30 6.46 0.33
N ARG A 67 3.49 7.43 -0.10
CA ARG A 67 3.88 8.49 -1.03
C ARG A 67 3.49 9.85 -0.48
N ASN A 68 4.42 10.80 -0.56
CA ASN A 68 4.17 12.19 -0.19
C ASN A 68 3.52 12.91 -1.38
N ARG A 69 2.20 12.74 -1.51
CA ARG A 69 1.37 13.34 -2.55
C ARG A 69 0.04 13.78 -1.94
N PHE A 70 -0.58 14.77 -2.56
CA PHE A 70 -1.91 15.21 -2.10
C PHE A 70 -2.99 14.22 -2.52
N TRP A 71 -3.04 13.84 -3.80
CA TRP A 71 -4.07 12.96 -4.34
C TRP A 71 -3.60 11.50 -4.44
N GLY A 72 -4.44 10.59 -4.02
CA GLY A 72 -4.28 9.14 -4.00
C GLY A 72 -5.12 8.51 -2.92
N SER A 73 -5.08 7.20 -2.77
CA SER A 73 -5.75 6.47 -1.67
C SER A 73 -5.05 6.79 -0.35
N PRO A 74 -5.70 7.47 0.60
CA PRO A 74 -5.10 7.80 1.88
C PRO A 74 -4.76 6.55 2.70
N ILE A 75 -3.62 6.55 3.37
CA ILE A 75 -3.25 5.48 4.29
C ILE A 75 -4.19 5.55 5.51
N PRO A 76 -4.91 4.46 5.85
CA PRO A 76 -5.91 4.45 6.91
C PRO A 76 -5.29 4.28 8.31
N VAL A 77 -4.34 5.14 8.65
CA VAL A 77 -3.59 5.12 9.91
C VAL A 77 -3.68 6.47 10.60
N TRP A 78 -4.08 6.45 11.86
CA TRP A 78 -4.08 7.63 12.74
C TRP A 78 -3.01 7.47 13.80
N VAL A 79 -2.27 8.55 14.05
CA VAL A 79 -1.22 8.60 15.06
C VAL A 79 -1.47 9.74 16.03
N SER A 80 -1.03 9.56 17.26
CA SER A 80 -1.04 10.63 18.25
C SER A 80 -0.10 11.76 17.84
N ASP A 81 -0.54 13.01 17.98
CA ASP A 81 0.28 14.20 17.77
C ASP A 81 1.20 14.51 18.97
N ASN A 82 1.08 13.75 20.07
CA ASN A 82 1.89 13.91 21.27
C ASN A 82 2.83 12.72 21.48
N PRO A 83 4.16 12.91 21.43
CA PRO A 83 5.11 11.84 21.60
C PRO A 83 5.16 11.25 23.03
N ASP A 84 4.65 11.94 24.03
CA ASP A 84 4.57 11.45 25.42
C ASP A 84 3.43 10.41 25.57
N TYR A 85 2.46 10.42 24.68
CA TYR A 85 1.38 9.45 24.62
C TYR A 85 1.31 8.84 23.21
N PRO A 86 2.31 8.02 22.82
CA PRO A 86 2.37 7.47 21.48
C PRO A 86 1.27 6.44 21.27
N ARG A 87 0.49 6.63 20.21
CA ARG A 87 -0.54 5.68 19.79
C ARG A 87 -0.63 5.64 18.29
N THR A 88 -0.88 4.46 17.74
CA THR A 88 -1.11 4.23 16.32
C THR A 88 -2.32 3.32 16.16
N ASP A 89 -3.33 3.79 15.47
CA ASP A 89 -4.53 3.03 15.14
C ASP A 89 -4.62 2.84 13.62
N VAL A 90 -4.94 1.62 13.20
CA VAL A 90 -5.08 1.22 11.80
C VAL A 90 -6.51 0.75 11.58
N TYR A 91 -7.20 1.32 10.59
CA TYR A 91 -8.59 0.98 10.30
C TYR A 91 -8.70 0.11 9.05
N GLY A 92 -9.31 -1.05 9.21
CA GLY A 92 -9.54 -2.01 8.15
C GLY A 92 -10.91 -1.90 7.48
N SER A 93 -11.82 -1.09 8.05
CA SER A 93 -13.18 -0.93 7.53
C SER A 93 -13.78 0.44 7.87
N LEU A 94 -14.84 0.80 7.12
CA LEU A 94 -15.65 1.98 7.43
C LEU A 94 -16.40 1.85 8.76
N ASP A 95 -16.79 0.63 9.13
CA ASP A 95 -17.49 0.36 10.38
C ASP A 95 -16.59 0.62 11.60
N GLU A 96 -15.31 0.27 11.52
CA GLU A 96 -14.30 0.59 12.54
C GLU A 96 -14.08 2.11 12.66
N LEU A 97 -13.99 2.81 11.52
CA LEU A 97 -13.90 4.27 11.51
C LEU A 97 -15.12 4.91 12.17
N GLU A 98 -16.32 4.50 11.77
CA GLU A 98 -17.56 5.02 12.32
C GLU A 98 -17.69 4.75 13.83
N ALA A 99 -17.28 3.57 14.29
CA ALA A 99 -17.31 3.23 15.71
C ALA A 99 -16.42 4.14 16.56
N ASP A 100 -15.23 4.50 16.05
CA ASP A 100 -14.25 5.30 16.78
C ASP A 100 -14.47 6.82 16.65
N PHE A 101 -14.94 7.27 15.48
CA PHE A 101 -15.10 8.71 15.20
C PHE A 101 -16.54 9.20 15.32
N GLY A 102 -17.52 8.30 15.41
CA GLY A 102 -18.93 8.64 15.49
C GLY A 102 -19.54 9.18 14.20
N VAL A 103 -18.80 9.08 13.09
CA VAL A 103 -19.22 9.54 11.76
C VAL A 103 -18.68 8.60 10.69
N ARG A 104 -19.52 8.28 9.71
CA ARG A 104 -19.14 7.54 8.51
C ARG A 104 -18.82 8.54 7.40
N PRO A 105 -17.56 8.63 6.95
CA PRO A 105 -17.21 9.58 5.91
C PRO A 105 -17.82 9.20 4.56
N ASP A 106 -18.36 10.20 3.84
CA ASP A 106 -18.89 10.02 2.48
C ASP A 106 -17.77 9.95 1.43
N ASP A 107 -16.64 10.60 1.71
CA ASP A 107 -15.46 10.63 0.84
C ASP A 107 -14.19 10.36 1.66
N LEU A 108 -13.45 9.32 1.26
CA LEU A 108 -12.19 8.93 1.90
C LEU A 108 -10.98 9.66 1.33
N HIS A 109 -11.13 10.51 0.31
CA HIS A 109 -10.03 11.27 -0.25
C HIS A 109 -9.64 12.47 0.61
N ARG A 110 -8.44 12.95 0.39
CA ARG A 110 -8.00 14.25 0.93
C ARG A 110 -8.73 15.39 0.21
N PRO A 111 -9.11 16.47 0.90
CA PRO A 111 -8.80 16.78 2.31
C PRO A 111 -9.80 16.19 3.32
N PHE A 112 -10.93 15.65 2.88
CA PHE A 112 -12.09 15.30 3.72
C PHE A 112 -11.71 14.31 4.84
N ILE A 113 -10.95 13.26 4.52
CA ILE A 113 -10.54 12.27 5.52
C ILE A 113 -9.52 12.83 6.52
N ASP A 114 -8.76 13.88 6.18
CA ASP A 114 -7.77 14.50 7.06
C ASP A 114 -8.42 15.30 8.21
N ASP A 115 -9.67 15.73 8.03
CA ASP A 115 -10.44 16.44 9.06
C ASP A 115 -10.98 15.49 10.13
N LEU A 116 -10.94 14.18 9.88
CA LEU A 116 -11.40 13.17 10.82
C LEU A 116 -10.36 12.98 11.93
N THR A 117 -10.63 13.60 13.08
CA THR A 117 -9.75 13.57 14.26
C THR A 117 -10.53 13.21 15.52
N ARG A 118 -9.85 12.67 16.52
CA ARG A 118 -10.42 12.37 17.83
C ARG A 118 -9.38 12.52 18.94
N PRO A 119 -9.82 12.68 20.21
CA PRO A 119 -8.88 12.65 21.34
C PRO A 119 -8.12 11.30 21.39
N ASN A 120 -6.88 11.38 21.83
CA ASN A 120 -6.11 10.17 22.13
C ASN A 120 -6.60 9.55 23.45
N PRO A 121 -7.16 8.33 23.45
CA PRO A 121 -7.69 7.70 24.68
C PRO A 121 -6.59 7.32 25.69
N ASP A 122 -5.33 7.30 25.29
CA ASP A 122 -4.19 6.97 26.16
C ASP A 122 -3.65 8.21 26.89
N ASP A 123 -4.14 9.40 26.53
CA ASP A 123 -3.75 10.66 27.19
C ASP A 123 -4.80 11.08 28.21
N PRO A 124 -4.54 10.91 29.53
CA PRO A 124 -5.46 11.31 30.58
C PRO A 124 -5.64 12.83 30.71
N SER A 125 -4.76 13.62 30.12
CA SER A 125 -4.87 15.10 30.11
C SER A 125 -5.87 15.59 29.05
N GLY A 126 -6.19 14.77 28.06
CA GLY A 126 -7.08 15.09 26.95
C GLY A 126 -6.51 16.11 25.94
N ASN A 127 -5.21 16.37 25.99
CA ASN A 127 -4.55 17.37 25.13
C ASN A 127 -4.01 16.79 23.82
N SER A 128 -3.92 15.47 23.70
CA SER A 128 -3.42 14.80 22.49
C SER A 128 -4.55 14.45 21.53
N THR A 129 -4.28 14.59 20.24
CA THR A 129 -5.23 14.30 19.16
C THR A 129 -4.70 13.20 18.26
N MET A 130 -5.55 12.24 17.94
CA MET A 130 -5.30 11.26 16.89
C MET A 130 -5.53 11.90 15.52
N ARG A 131 -4.50 11.92 14.67
CA ARG A 131 -4.52 12.50 13.32
C ARG A 131 -4.07 11.48 12.30
N ARG A 132 -4.72 11.47 11.15
CA ARG A 132 -4.31 10.63 10.04
C ARG A 132 -2.91 11.02 9.56
N VAL A 133 -2.10 10.01 9.21
CA VAL A 133 -0.81 10.26 8.54
C VAL A 133 -1.05 10.93 7.17
N PRO A 134 -0.24 11.93 6.78
CA PRO A 134 -0.54 12.74 5.58
C PRO A 134 -0.31 12.02 4.26
N GLU A 135 0.41 10.90 4.28
CA GLU A 135 0.76 10.15 3.09
C GLU A 135 -0.45 9.45 2.44
N VAL A 136 -0.28 9.12 1.18
CA VAL A 136 -1.18 8.25 0.40
C VAL A 136 -0.44 6.97 0.01
N LEU A 137 -1.19 5.95 -0.37
CA LEU A 137 -0.65 4.67 -0.83
C LEU A 137 0.06 4.82 -2.19
N ASP A 138 1.04 3.97 -2.42
CA ASP A 138 1.63 3.74 -3.73
C ASP A 138 0.56 3.24 -4.71
N CYS A 139 0.52 3.78 -5.92
CA CYS A 139 -0.40 3.32 -6.97
C CYS A 139 -0.23 1.82 -7.30
N TRP A 140 0.94 1.25 -7.06
CA TRP A 140 1.16 -0.18 -7.19
C TRP A 140 0.50 -1.02 -6.09
N PHE A 141 0.28 -0.46 -4.92
CA PHE A 141 -0.55 -1.06 -3.89
C PHE A 141 -2.01 -1.13 -4.33
N GLU A 142 -2.52 -0.03 -4.89
CA GLU A 142 -3.87 0.02 -5.45
C GLU A 142 -4.06 -1.00 -6.58
N SER A 143 -3.13 -1.03 -7.53
CA SER A 143 -3.21 -1.98 -8.66
C SER A 143 -3.09 -3.44 -8.23
N GLY A 144 -2.29 -3.74 -7.21
CA GLY A 144 -2.18 -5.07 -6.61
C GLY A 144 -3.43 -5.47 -5.83
N SER A 145 -4.16 -4.49 -5.28
CA SER A 145 -5.41 -4.71 -4.54
C SER A 145 -6.63 -4.87 -5.45
N MET A 146 -6.51 -4.63 -6.75
CA MET A 146 -7.63 -4.58 -7.69
C MET A 146 -8.56 -5.81 -7.62
N PRO A 147 -8.07 -7.07 -7.55
CA PRO A 147 -8.96 -8.23 -7.50
C PRO A 147 -9.93 -8.21 -6.32
N PHE A 148 -9.51 -7.68 -5.19
CA PHE A 148 -10.31 -7.55 -3.97
C PHE A 148 -11.17 -6.28 -4.00
N ALA A 149 -10.55 -5.16 -4.34
CA ALA A 149 -11.17 -3.84 -4.29
C ALA A 149 -12.34 -3.68 -5.26
N GLN A 150 -12.24 -4.24 -6.48
CA GLN A 150 -13.30 -4.12 -7.50
C GLN A 150 -14.65 -4.70 -7.07
N VAL A 151 -14.67 -5.64 -6.14
CA VAL A 151 -15.88 -6.30 -5.64
C VAL A 151 -16.12 -6.01 -4.16
N HIS A 152 -15.31 -5.16 -3.54
CA HIS A 152 -15.35 -4.78 -2.13
C HIS A 152 -15.26 -6.01 -1.19
N TYR A 153 -14.44 -6.99 -1.56
CA TYR A 153 -14.16 -8.16 -0.71
C TYR A 153 -13.31 -7.75 0.53
N PRO A 154 -13.56 -8.28 1.72
CA PRO A 154 -14.51 -9.36 2.07
C PRO A 154 -15.90 -8.88 2.51
N PHE A 155 -16.19 -7.58 2.44
CA PHE A 155 -17.42 -6.97 2.97
C PHE A 155 -18.63 -7.22 2.06
N GLU A 156 -18.40 -7.24 0.74
CA GLU A 156 -19.41 -7.51 -0.27
C GLU A 156 -18.93 -8.60 -1.22
N ASN A 157 -19.86 -9.20 -1.97
CA ASN A 157 -19.59 -10.15 -3.05
C ASN A 157 -18.66 -11.33 -2.68
N LYS A 158 -18.62 -11.71 -1.40
CA LYS A 158 -17.70 -12.71 -0.88
C LYS A 158 -17.78 -14.03 -1.64
N GLN A 159 -18.99 -14.57 -1.83
CA GLN A 159 -19.17 -15.83 -2.53
C GLN A 159 -18.67 -15.75 -3.99
N TRP A 160 -19.04 -14.68 -4.68
CA TRP A 160 -18.58 -14.47 -6.05
C TRP A 160 -17.05 -14.43 -6.14
N PHE A 161 -16.40 -13.69 -5.23
CA PHE A 161 -14.94 -13.60 -5.20
C PHE A 161 -14.29 -14.98 -4.96
N GLU A 162 -14.77 -15.74 -3.97
CA GLU A 162 -14.21 -17.06 -3.62
C GLU A 162 -14.37 -18.10 -4.75
N GLU A 163 -15.38 -17.94 -5.61
CA GLU A 163 -15.63 -18.77 -6.79
C GLU A 163 -14.82 -18.37 -8.03
N HIS A 164 -14.29 -17.11 -8.09
CA HIS A 164 -13.65 -16.54 -9.28
C HIS A 164 -12.20 -16.11 -9.06
N PHE A 165 -11.68 -16.23 -7.85
CA PHE A 165 -10.30 -15.90 -7.53
C PHE A 165 -9.51 -17.17 -7.16
N PRO A 166 -8.27 -17.35 -7.68
CA PRO A 166 -7.56 -16.46 -8.61
C PRO A 166 -8.11 -16.54 -10.04
N ALA A 167 -7.79 -15.52 -10.86
CA ALA A 167 -8.18 -15.50 -12.27
C ALA A 167 -7.49 -16.63 -13.07
N ASP A 168 -8.20 -17.14 -14.09
CA ASP A 168 -7.69 -18.27 -14.91
C ASP A 168 -6.58 -17.86 -15.88
N PHE A 169 -6.59 -16.59 -16.33
CA PHE A 169 -5.67 -16.14 -17.36
C PHE A 169 -5.43 -14.64 -17.29
N ILE A 170 -4.15 -14.27 -17.47
CA ILE A 170 -3.71 -12.88 -17.62
C ILE A 170 -2.62 -12.80 -18.68
N VAL A 171 -2.64 -11.77 -19.53
CA VAL A 171 -1.59 -11.54 -20.54
C VAL A 171 -1.18 -10.08 -20.54
N GLU A 172 0.12 -9.87 -20.42
CA GLU A 172 0.75 -8.55 -20.48
C GLU A 172 2.18 -8.66 -21.02
N TYR A 173 2.80 -7.51 -21.27
CA TYR A 173 4.19 -7.45 -21.67
C TYR A 173 5.12 -7.88 -20.54
N ILE A 174 6.26 -8.46 -20.88
CA ILE A 174 7.24 -9.08 -19.96
C ILE A 174 7.71 -8.14 -18.81
N ASN A 175 7.68 -6.82 -19.00
CA ASN A 175 8.06 -5.86 -17.98
C ASN A 175 7.13 -5.91 -16.74
N GLN A 176 5.90 -6.45 -16.86
CA GLN A 176 4.96 -6.59 -15.75
C GLN A 176 5.40 -7.63 -14.71
N THR A 177 6.38 -8.45 -15.01
CA THR A 177 7.06 -9.30 -14.00
C THR A 177 7.75 -8.48 -12.90
N ARG A 178 8.02 -7.19 -13.14
CA ARG A 178 8.53 -6.21 -12.16
C ARG A 178 7.58 -5.03 -11.98
N GLY A 179 6.33 -5.22 -12.26
CA GLY A 179 5.25 -4.24 -12.15
C GLY A 179 3.99 -4.91 -11.63
N TRP A 180 2.92 -4.88 -12.42
CA TRP A 180 1.61 -5.34 -11.98
C TRP A 180 1.57 -6.80 -11.55
N PHE A 181 2.21 -7.72 -12.29
CA PHE A 181 2.24 -9.14 -11.90
C PHE A 181 2.89 -9.35 -10.54
N TYR A 182 3.97 -8.61 -10.25
CA TYR A 182 4.63 -8.68 -8.95
C TYR A 182 3.75 -8.17 -7.80
N THR A 183 2.96 -7.14 -8.04
CA THR A 183 2.07 -6.58 -7.01
C THR A 183 0.77 -7.38 -6.84
N LEU A 184 0.32 -8.10 -7.88
CA LEU A 184 -0.79 -9.05 -7.77
C LEU A 184 -0.40 -10.32 -6.99
N HIS A 185 0.85 -10.77 -7.17
CA HIS A 185 1.41 -11.97 -6.55
C HIS A 185 1.68 -11.78 -5.07
#